data_631e365e635e96934786bc3a272e7062
#
_entry.id   631e365e635e96934786bc3a272e7062
#
_cell.length_a   1.000
_cell.length_b   1.000
_cell.length_c   1.000
_cell.angle_alpha   90.00
_cell.angle_beta   90.00
_cell.angle_gamma   90.00
#
_symmetry.space_group_name_H-M   'P 1'
#
loop_
_entity.id
_entity.type
_entity.pdbx_description
1 polymer ?
#
loop_
_entity_poly.entity_id
_entity_poly.type
_entity_poly.pdbx_seq_one_letter_code
_entity_poly.pdbx_strand_id
1 'polypeptide(L)'
;MRGIRKRFGATLALKSVNLSVGAGEVMALVGENGAGKSTLMKVLSGAHSADGGSLYLDGMEYNPTNPQHARESGVAMIYQELSLVPHLSVMENILLGIEPSRYGLVQWKAMKSKSIEALSAVGLEQVDPELSVNQLSIGQQQLVEIARAVALDCRALVLDEPTSSLAAKDIERLFKLVRTLSSKGISVIYISHFLEEVKSISDRYTVLRDGESVGDGATLEASEAEIIALMVGRDVSELYPRSDHSSSDTVLEVKNLAGFEKPRLASLQLNRGEVLGIAGLVGAGRTELLDTLFGLEPVTSGEVRIGSYSGVADPALRWSQKVGMVSENRKAQGLALGLSVADNITLPNLVGLGPGRLVFPSQQIAASNRWIEEIPIKCQSTQQSVGDLSGGNQQKVAIARLLHADVDILLLDEPTRGIDVGSKAQIYKLIDLLAIGDAYREPKAILIVSSYLPELLGTCDRIAVMSRGYLSEARPVSDWDEHQLMAAAIGQEQ
;
A
#
# COMPACT_ATOMS: atom_id res chain seq x y z
N MET A 1 15.57 -23.49 -3.84
CA MET A 1 16.69 -22.59 -4.13
C MET A 1 17.65 -22.62 -2.95
N ARG A 2 18.93 -22.82 -3.20
CA ARG A 2 19.94 -22.97 -2.13
C ARG A 2 21.17 -22.13 -2.45
N GLY A 3 21.50 -21.19 -1.57
CA GLY A 3 22.68 -20.33 -1.66
C GLY A 3 22.76 -19.48 -2.93
N ILE A 4 21.62 -19.00 -3.44
CA ILE A 4 21.56 -18.27 -4.72
C ILE A 4 22.30 -16.95 -4.60
N ARG A 5 23.18 -16.72 -5.60
CA ARG A 5 23.97 -15.50 -5.74
C ARG A 5 23.73 -14.83 -7.08
N LYS A 6 23.70 -13.50 -7.10
CA LYS A 6 23.58 -12.72 -8.33
C LYS A 6 24.25 -11.36 -8.19
N ARG A 7 25.09 -11.02 -9.17
CA ARG A 7 25.78 -9.72 -9.25
C ARG A 7 25.42 -8.98 -10.53
N PHE A 8 25.29 -7.69 -10.44
CA PHE A 8 25.15 -6.79 -11.57
C PHE A 8 26.24 -5.71 -11.51
N GLY A 9 27.27 -5.84 -12.33
CA GLY A 9 28.42 -4.96 -12.26
C GLY A 9 29.08 -4.99 -10.88
N ALA A 10 29.16 -3.86 -10.20
CA ALA A 10 29.69 -3.75 -8.84
C ALA A 10 28.69 -4.16 -7.74
N THR A 11 27.40 -4.23 -8.05
CA THR A 11 26.35 -4.48 -7.06
C THR A 11 26.07 -5.96 -6.90
N LEU A 12 26.20 -6.50 -5.69
CA LEU A 12 25.82 -7.86 -5.32
C LEU A 12 24.34 -7.84 -4.88
N ALA A 13 23.45 -8.17 -5.82
CA ALA A 13 22.01 -8.13 -5.60
C ALA A 13 21.48 -9.31 -4.77
N LEU A 14 22.10 -10.49 -4.90
CA LEU A 14 21.84 -11.67 -4.07
C LEU A 14 23.18 -12.21 -3.58
N LYS A 15 23.34 -12.31 -2.27
CA LYS A 15 24.60 -12.74 -1.62
C LYS A 15 24.58 -14.23 -1.28
N SER A 16 23.47 -14.69 -0.68
CA SER A 16 23.21 -16.09 -0.38
C SER A 16 21.75 -16.26 0.02
N VAL A 17 20.91 -16.60 -0.95
CA VAL A 17 19.47 -16.71 -0.70
C VAL A 17 19.03 -18.16 -0.71
N ASN A 18 18.32 -18.55 0.34
CA ASN A 18 17.63 -19.83 0.45
C ASN A 18 16.12 -19.60 0.40
N LEU A 19 15.41 -20.39 -0.39
CA LEU A 19 13.95 -20.39 -0.47
C LEU A 19 13.50 -21.83 -0.75
N SER A 20 12.57 -22.34 0.05
CA SER A 20 11.97 -23.65 -0.18
C SER A 20 10.45 -23.56 -0.04
N VAL A 21 9.73 -24.14 -1.00
CA VAL A 21 8.27 -24.14 -1.05
C VAL A 21 7.79 -25.57 -1.22
N GLY A 22 6.87 -26.00 -0.41
CA GLY A 22 6.22 -27.30 -0.50
C GLY A 22 5.17 -27.38 -1.61
N ALA A 23 4.79 -28.59 -2.00
CA ALA A 23 3.70 -28.80 -2.97
C ALA A 23 2.37 -28.30 -2.35
N GLY A 24 1.65 -27.45 -3.08
CA GLY A 24 0.39 -26.88 -2.60
C GLY A 24 0.56 -25.90 -1.43
N GLU A 25 1.75 -25.40 -1.16
CA GLU A 25 2.05 -24.41 -0.14
C GLU A 25 1.99 -23.00 -0.71
N VAL A 26 1.48 -22.07 0.07
CA VAL A 26 1.58 -20.63 -0.20
C VAL A 26 2.72 -20.05 0.66
N MET A 27 3.85 -19.76 0.02
CA MET A 27 5.03 -19.18 0.63
C MET A 27 5.07 -17.67 0.38
N ALA A 28 5.02 -16.88 1.43
CA ALA A 28 5.25 -15.44 1.31
C ALA A 28 6.74 -15.12 1.22
N LEU A 29 7.14 -14.34 0.22
CA LEU A 29 8.47 -13.75 0.12
C LEU A 29 8.37 -12.26 0.46
N VAL A 30 8.83 -11.89 1.65
CA VAL A 30 8.73 -10.54 2.18
C VAL A 30 10.09 -9.86 2.26
N GLY A 31 10.11 -8.53 2.31
CA GLY A 31 11.33 -7.73 2.40
C GLY A 31 11.13 -6.32 1.86
N GLU A 32 12.00 -5.39 2.22
CA GLU A 32 11.94 -4.00 1.73
C GLU A 32 12.22 -3.90 0.23
N ASN A 33 11.94 -2.73 -0.34
CA ASN A 33 12.32 -2.43 -1.72
C ASN A 33 13.84 -2.44 -1.86
N GLY A 34 14.33 -3.18 -2.88
CA GLY A 34 15.77 -3.39 -3.04
C GLY A 34 16.36 -4.60 -2.29
N ALA A 35 15.58 -5.31 -1.48
CA ALA A 35 16.05 -6.50 -0.75
C ALA A 35 16.48 -7.68 -1.66
N GLY A 36 16.14 -7.64 -2.96
CA GLY A 36 16.51 -8.68 -3.93
C GLY A 36 15.36 -9.58 -4.37
N LYS A 37 14.11 -9.36 -3.90
CA LYS A 37 12.95 -10.21 -4.21
C LYS A 37 12.74 -10.42 -5.71
N SER A 38 12.59 -9.35 -6.46
CA SER A 38 12.38 -9.42 -7.93
C SER A 38 13.60 -9.99 -8.66
N THR A 39 14.82 -9.80 -8.15
CA THR A 39 16.03 -10.42 -8.71
C THR A 39 16.01 -11.93 -8.51
N LEU A 40 15.62 -12.41 -7.31
CA LEU A 40 15.48 -13.83 -7.02
C LEU A 40 14.45 -14.48 -7.93
N MET A 41 13.32 -13.82 -8.15
CA MET A 41 12.25 -14.33 -9.03
C MET A 41 12.66 -14.31 -10.52
N LYS A 42 13.45 -13.32 -10.95
CA LYS A 42 14.05 -13.31 -12.30
C LYS A 42 15.07 -14.45 -12.50
N VAL A 43 15.74 -14.88 -11.44
CA VAL A 43 16.58 -16.10 -11.48
C VAL A 43 15.69 -17.35 -11.56
N LEU A 44 14.63 -17.44 -10.77
CA LEU A 44 13.69 -18.57 -10.82
C LEU A 44 13.00 -18.71 -12.18
N SER A 45 12.59 -17.57 -12.77
CA SER A 45 11.94 -17.53 -14.08
C SER A 45 12.89 -17.65 -15.28
N GLY A 46 14.20 -17.79 -15.06
CA GLY A 46 15.19 -17.88 -16.13
C GLY A 46 15.47 -16.59 -16.90
N ALA A 47 14.91 -15.45 -16.45
CA ALA A 47 15.24 -14.14 -17.02
C ALA A 47 16.68 -13.70 -16.70
N HIS A 48 17.26 -14.23 -15.61
CA HIS A 48 18.65 -14.08 -15.24
C HIS A 48 19.22 -15.44 -14.82
N SER A 49 20.47 -15.74 -15.19
CA SER A 49 21.20 -16.87 -14.66
C SER A 49 21.69 -16.55 -13.25
N ALA A 50 21.70 -17.54 -12.34
CA ALA A 50 22.41 -17.42 -11.07
C ALA A 50 23.94 -17.42 -11.31
N ASP A 51 24.68 -16.64 -10.50
CA ASP A 51 26.16 -16.66 -10.53
C ASP A 51 26.71 -17.69 -9.53
N GLY A 52 25.84 -18.27 -8.69
CA GLY A 52 26.16 -19.33 -7.74
C GLY A 52 24.92 -19.84 -7.02
N GLY A 53 25.06 -20.99 -6.37
CA GLY A 53 23.96 -21.71 -5.75
C GLY A 53 23.30 -22.69 -6.70
N SER A 54 22.21 -23.33 -6.25
CA SER A 54 21.49 -24.35 -7.02
C SER A 54 19.98 -24.19 -6.89
N LEU A 55 19.26 -24.45 -7.97
CA LEU A 55 17.81 -24.52 -8.00
C LEU A 55 17.35 -25.96 -8.19
N TYR A 56 16.26 -26.32 -7.55
CA TYR A 56 15.62 -27.63 -7.68
C TYR A 56 14.11 -27.43 -7.86
N LEU A 57 13.52 -28.21 -8.74
CA LEU A 57 12.08 -28.31 -8.96
C LEU A 57 11.70 -29.80 -8.85
N ASP A 58 10.78 -30.14 -7.95
CA ASP A 58 10.39 -31.53 -7.65
C ASP A 58 11.59 -32.46 -7.36
N GLY A 59 12.60 -31.94 -6.66
CA GLY A 59 13.80 -32.67 -6.30
C GLY A 59 14.84 -32.84 -7.41
N MET A 60 14.53 -32.45 -8.64
CA MET A 60 15.44 -32.46 -9.78
C MET A 60 16.12 -31.10 -9.93
N GLU A 61 17.38 -31.12 -10.39
CA GLU A 61 18.11 -29.90 -10.70
C GLU A 61 17.35 -29.10 -11.77
N TYR A 62 17.17 -27.80 -11.50
CA TYR A 62 16.41 -26.89 -12.35
C TYR A 62 17.31 -25.72 -12.74
N ASN A 63 17.62 -25.61 -14.02
CA ASN A 63 18.48 -24.57 -14.55
C ASN A 63 17.83 -23.92 -15.79
N PRO A 64 16.91 -22.97 -15.58
CA PRO A 64 16.18 -22.35 -16.69
C PRO A 64 17.10 -21.43 -17.49
N THR A 65 17.12 -21.62 -18.82
CA THR A 65 17.95 -20.83 -19.74
C THR A 65 17.27 -19.53 -20.19
N ASN A 66 15.93 -19.50 -20.12
CA ASN A 66 15.09 -18.35 -20.47
C ASN A 66 13.68 -18.51 -19.86
N PRO A 67 12.83 -17.48 -19.89
CA PRO A 67 11.47 -17.54 -19.34
C PRO A 67 10.54 -18.56 -20.02
N GLN A 68 10.77 -18.88 -21.29
CA GLN A 68 10.00 -19.91 -21.98
C GLN A 68 10.33 -21.30 -21.42
N HIS A 69 11.60 -21.63 -21.26
CA HIS A 69 12.04 -22.88 -20.63
C HIS A 69 11.52 -23.02 -19.20
N ALA A 70 11.48 -21.93 -18.44
CA ALA A 70 10.88 -21.94 -17.09
C ALA A 70 9.38 -22.29 -17.14
N ARG A 71 8.63 -21.71 -18.04
CA ARG A 71 7.21 -22.01 -18.24
C ARG A 71 6.96 -23.45 -18.68
N GLU A 72 7.73 -23.96 -19.64
CA GLU A 72 7.67 -25.34 -20.10
C GLU A 72 8.02 -26.33 -18.97
N SER A 73 8.85 -25.93 -18.01
CA SER A 73 9.16 -26.69 -16.80
C SER A 73 8.08 -26.60 -15.71
N GLY A 74 7.02 -25.78 -15.92
CA GLY A 74 5.93 -25.61 -14.98
C GLY A 74 6.12 -24.48 -13.96
N VAL A 75 7.03 -23.52 -14.21
CA VAL A 75 7.19 -22.31 -13.38
C VAL A 75 6.58 -21.11 -14.11
N ALA A 76 5.48 -20.59 -13.60
CA ALA A 76 4.82 -19.40 -14.13
C ALA A 76 5.07 -18.19 -13.22
N MET A 77 5.29 -17.02 -13.83
CA MET A 77 5.48 -15.77 -13.11
C MET A 77 4.53 -14.70 -13.61
N ILE A 78 3.84 -14.08 -12.67
CA ILE A 78 2.99 -12.90 -12.88
C ILE A 78 3.72 -11.72 -12.28
N TYR A 79 4.01 -10.74 -13.10
CA TYR A 79 4.74 -9.53 -12.74
C TYR A 79 3.80 -8.48 -12.15
N GLN A 80 4.36 -7.51 -11.44
CA GLN A 80 3.65 -6.37 -10.88
C GLN A 80 2.91 -5.56 -11.96
N GLU A 81 3.55 -5.37 -13.13
CA GLU A 81 2.90 -4.79 -14.30
C GLU A 81 2.34 -5.90 -15.18
N LEU A 82 1.06 -5.75 -15.57
CA LEU A 82 0.38 -6.73 -16.41
C LEU A 82 1.09 -6.91 -17.76
N SER A 83 1.36 -8.15 -18.12
CA SER A 83 2.06 -8.52 -19.37
C SER A 83 1.11 -8.90 -20.51
N LEU A 84 -0.17 -8.55 -20.39
CA LEU A 84 -1.18 -8.81 -21.39
C LEU A 84 -1.04 -7.87 -22.59
N VAL A 85 -1.40 -8.36 -23.77
CA VAL A 85 -1.48 -7.57 -24.99
C VAL A 85 -2.87 -6.95 -25.10
N PRO A 86 -3.04 -5.63 -24.92
CA PRO A 86 -4.35 -5.01 -24.70
C PRO A 86 -5.35 -5.17 -25.85
N HIS A 87 -4.84 -5.25 -27.09
CA HIS A 87 -5.67 -5.33 -28.29
C HIS A 87 -6.03 -6.76 -28.73
N LEU A 88 -5.40 -7.76 -28.15
CA LEU A 88 -5.75 -9.15 -28.37
C LEU A 88 -6.95 -9.55 -27.50
N SER A 89 -7.67 -10.59 -27.96
CA SER A 89 -8.75 -11.18 -27.20
C SER A 89 -8.23 -11.88 -25.93
N VAL A 90 -9.14 -12.19 -25.00
CA VAL A 90 -8.84 -12.96 -23.78
C VAL A 90 -8.26 -14.34 -24.14
N MET A 91 -8.85 -15.06 -25.10
CA MET A 91 -8.35 -16.38 -25.50
C MET A 91 -6.97 -16.33 -26.15
N GLU A 92 -6.70 -15.29 -26.94
CA GLU A 92 -5.37 -15.08 -27.52
C GLU A 92 -4.33 -14.76 -26.46
N ASN A 93 -4.67 -13.95 -25.46
CA ASN A 93 -3.78 -13.68 -24.34
C ASN A 93 -3.50 -14.92 -23.48
N ILE A 94 -4.52 -15.72 -23.16
CA ILE A 94 -4.36 -16.93 -22.34
C ILE A 94 -3.45 -17.94 -23.06
N LEU A 95 -3.60 -18.14 -24.36
CA LEU A 95 -2.89 -19.17 -25.11
C LEU A 95 -1.74 -18.64 -25.96
N LEU A 96 -1.30 -17.39 -25.74
CA LEU A 96 -0.22 -16.76 -26.49
C LEU A 96 1.08 -17.58 -26.39
N GLY A 97 1.56 -18.05 -27.54
CA GLY A 97 2.76 -18.87 -27.69
C GLY A 97 2.56 -20.37 -27.42
N ILE A 98 1.31 -20.82 -27.18
CA ILE A 98 0.91 -22.22 -27.01
C ILE A 98 -0.37 -22.54 -27.79
N GLU A 99 -0.61 -21.78 -28.84
CA GLU A 99 -1.83 -21.91 -29.67
C GLU A 99 -1.95 -23.34 -30.21
N PRO A 100 -3.08 -24.03 -29.96
CA PRO A 100 -3.34 -25.30 -30.58
C PRO A 100 -3.29 -25.19 -32.12
N SER A 101 -2.35 -25.88 -32.75
CA SER A 101 -2.18 -25.79 -34.18
C SER A 101 -2.13 -27.16 -34.81
N ARG A 102 -2.57 -27.27 -36.09
CA ARG A 102 -2.47 -28.47 -36.92
C ARG A 102 -2.02 -28.04 -38.31
N TYR A 103 -0.96 -28.65 -38.79
CA TYR A 103 -0.35 -28.32 -40.11
C TYR A 103 -0.01 -26.83 -40.25
N GLY A 104 0.40 -26.15 -39.16
CA GLY A 104 0.73 -24.70 -39.15
C GLY A 104 -0.50 -23.78 -39.12
N LEU A 105 -1.72 -24.29 -39.00
CA LEU A 105 -2.95 -23.51 -38.88
C LEU A 105 -3.48 -23.56 -37.45
N VAL A 106 -3.83 -22.42 -36.89
CA VAL A 106 -4.40 -22.31 -35.56
C VAL A 106 -5.80 -22.91 -35.50
N GLN A 107 -6.04 -23.71 -34.47
CA GLN A 107 -7.35 -24.36 -34.24
C GLN A 107 -8.21 -23.50 -33.30
N TRP A 108 -8.89 -22.49 -33.82
CA TRP A 108 -9.70 -21.54 -33.07
C TRP A 108 -10.74 -22.18 -32.14
N LYS A 109 -11.40 -23.26 -32.56
CA LYS A 109 -12.35 -23.98 -31.69
C LYS A 109 -11.66 -24.58 -30.46
N ALA A 110 -10.47 -25.14 -30.63
CA ALA A 110 -9.70 -25.71 -29.55
C ALA A 110 -9.16 -24.62 -28.62
N MET A 111 -8.74 -23.48 -29.19
CA MET A 111 -8.36 -22.31 -28.43
C MET A 111 -9.52 -21.83 -27.54
N LYS A 112 -10.70 -21.66 -28.10
CA LYS A 112 -11.89 -21.21 -27.37
C LYS A 112 -12.24 -22.17 -26.23
N SER A 113 -12.22 -23.49 -26.49
CA SER A 113 -12.51 -24.50 -25.46
C SER A 113 -11.52 -24.46 -24.30
N LYS A 114 -10.20 -24.42 -24.60
CA LYS A 114 -9.15 -24.34 -23.57
C LYS A 114 -9.21 -23.05 -22.76
N SER A 115 -9.49 -21.92 -23.42
CA SER A 115 -9.62 -20.64 -22.72
C SER A 115 -10.83 -20.58 -21.81
N ILE A 116 -11.97 -21.18 -22.19
CA ILE A 116 -13.14 -21.32 -21.30
C ILE A 116 -12.79 -22.14 -20.06
N GLU A 117 -12.08 -23.26 -20.22
CA GLU A 117 -11.61 -24.08 -19.11
C GLU A 117 -10.69 -23.31 -18.17
N ALA A 118 -9.72 -22.57 -18.72
CA ALA A 118 -8.81 -21.72 -17.94
C ALA A 118 -9.54 -20.57 -17.23
N LEU A 119 -10.49 -19.91 -17.89
CA LEU A 119 -11.32 -18.86 -17.30
C LEU A 119 -12.19 -19.42 -16.16
N SER A 120 -12.78 -20.59 -16.33
CA SER A 120 -13.55 -21.25 -15.27
C SER A 120 -12.68 -21.59 -14.07
N ALA A 121 -11.43 -22.03 -14.29
CA ALA A 121 -10.50 -22.34 -13.20
C ALA A 121 -10.16 -21.13 -12.31
N VAL A 122 -10.31 -19.90 -12.85
CA VAL A 122 -10.04 -18.64 -12.12
C VAL A 122 -11.31 -17.85 -11.75
N GLY A 123 -12.51 -18.43 -11.95
CA GLY A 123 -13.79 -17.79 -11.59
C GLY A 123 -14.22 -16.65 -12.50
N LEU A 124 -13.88 -16.75 -13.79
CA LEU A 124 -14.27 -15.82 -14.86
C LEU A 124 -15.18 -16.45 -15.91
N GLU A 125 -16.09 -17.34 -15.53
CA GLU A 125 -16.98 -18.06 -16.43
C GLU A 125 -17.86 -17.15 -17.28
N GLN A 126 -18.16 -15.93 -16.79
CA GLN A 126 -19.00 -14.96 -17.47
C GLN A 126 -18.24 -14.11 -18.51
N VAL A 127 -16.91 -14.22 -18.59
CA VAL A 127 -16.12 -13.45 -19.55
C VAL A 127 -16.09 -14.14 -20.90
N ASP A 128 -16.50 -13.42 -21.95
CA ASP A 128 -16.41 -13.94 -23.32
C ASP A 128 -14.92 -14.05 -23.74
N PRO A 129 -14.42 -15.23 -24.12
CA PRO A 129 -13.05 -15.42 -24.59
C PRO A 129 -12.66 -14.57 -25.81
N GLU A 130 -13.61 -14.12 -26.60
CA GLU A 130 -13.38 -13.28 -27.79
C GLU A 130 -13.31 -11.79 -27.46
N LEU A 131 -13.65 -11.38 -26.22
CA LEU A 131 -13.58 -10.00 -25.78
C LEU A 131 -12.12 -9.52 -25.76
N SER A 132 -11.89 -8.30 -26.21
CA SER A 132 -10.56 -7.67 -26.10
C SER A 132 -10.21 -7.37 -24.63
N VAL A 133 -8.97 -7.65 -24.23
CA VAL A 133 -8.51 -7.53 -22.84
C VAL A 133 -8.63 -6.10 -22.30
N ASN A 134 -8.48 -5.08 -23.14
CA ASN A 134 -8.62 -3.68 -22.73
C ASN A 134 -10.04 -3.28 -22.27
N GLN A 135 -11.04 -4.12 -22.52
CA GLN A 135 -12.42 -3.89 -22.06
C GLN A 135 -12.67 -4.48 -20.66
N LEU A 136 -11.71 -5.22 -20.12
CA LEU A 136 -11.78 -5.79 -18.79
C LEU A 136 -11.30 -4.79 -17.70
N SER A 137 -11.87 -4.91 -16.51
CA SER A 137 -11.32 -4.22 -15.35
C SER A 137 -9.91 -4.74 -15.02
N ILE A 138 -9.10 -3.94 -14.30
CA ILE A 138 -7.74 -4.32 -13.90
C ILE A 138 -7.75 -5.65 -13.12
N GLY A 139 -8.71 -5.85 -12.21
CA GLY A 139 -8.86 -7.09 -11.47
C GLY A 139 -9.17 -8.29 -12.37
N GLN A 140 -10.00 -8.13 -13.41
CA GLN A 140 -10.25 -9.18 -14.37
C GLN A 140 -9.02 -9.47 -15.24
N GLN A 141 -8.28 -8.45 -15.65
CA GLN A 141 -7.03 -8.62 -16.39
C GLN A 141 -6.00 -9.44 -15.58
N GLN A 142 -5.88 -9.17 -14.30
CA GLN A 142 -5.03 -9.94 -13.38
C GLN A 142 -5.43 -11.42 -13.36
N LEU A 143 -6.73 -11.71 -13.27
CA LEU A 143 -7.24 -13.09 -13.30
C LEU A 143 -6.99 -13.76 -14.66
N VAL A 144 -7.00 -13.02 -15.77
CA VAL A 144 -6.65 -13.55 -17.10
C VAL A 144 -5.16 -13.95 -17.16
N GLU A 145 -4.25 -13.20 -16.53
CA GLU A 145 -2.84 -13.62 -16.43
C GLU A 145 -2.69 -14.92 -15.62
N ILE A 146 -3.45 -15.07 -14.53
CA ILE A 146 -3.45 -16.31 -13.75
C ILE A 146 -4.05 -17.44 -14.57
N ALA A 147 -5.14 -17.20 -15.35
CA ALA A 147 -5.71 -18.19 -16.27
C ALA A 147 -4.69 -18.68 -17.31
N ARG A 148 -3.84 -17.78 -17.82
CA ARG A 148 -2.72 -18.13 -18.71
C ARG A 148 -1.72 -19.07 -18.01
N ALA A 149 -1.38 -18.83 -16.76
CA ALA A 149 -0.48 -19.70 -15.98
C ALA A 149 -1.12 -21.08 -15.73
N VAL A 150 -2.40 -21.13 -15.42
CA VAL A 150 -3.18 -22.37 -15.21
C VAL A 150 -3.31 -23.17 -16.50
N ALA A 151 -3.54 -22.50 -17.66
CA ALA A 151 -3.62 -23.15 -18.98
C ALA A 151 -2.32 -23.85 -19.40
N LEU A 152 -1.20 -23.54 -18.76
CA LEU A 152 0.13 -24.13 -18.94
C LEU A 152 0.44 -25.25 -17.94
N ASP A 153 -0.53 -25.71 -17.15
CA ASP A 153 -0.34 -26.73 -16.11
C ASP A 153 0.83 -26.40 -15.16
N CYS A 154 0.90 -25.14 -14.70
CA CYS A 154 1.99 -24.69 -13.84
C CYS A 154 1.99 -25.47 -12.51
N ARG A 155 3.19 -25.82 -12.03
CA ARG A 155 3.45 -26.46 -10.73
C ARG A 155 3.79 -25.42 -9.66
N ALA A 156 4.46 -24.35 -10.07
CA ALA A 156 4.82 -23.23 -9.22
C ALA A 156 4.37 -21.93 -9.87
N LEU A 157 3.58 -21.15 -9.12
CA LEU A 157 3.07 -19.83 -9.52
C LEU A 157 3.71 -18.75 -8.67
N VAL A 158 4.37 -17.80 -9.30
CA VAL A 158 4.92 -16.61 -8.63
C VAL A 158 4.01 -15.42 -8.88
N LEU A 159 3.61 -14.74 -7.82
CA LEU A 159 2.81 -13.52 -7.85
C LEU A 159 3.65 -12.37 -7.26
N ASP A 160 4.06 -11.43 -8.10
CA ASP A 160 4.90 -10.29 -7.69
C ASP A 160 4.02 -9.05 -7.42
N GLU A 161 3.78 -8.75 -6.15
CA GLU A 161 2.92 -7.65 -5.64
C GLU A 161 1.55 -7.56 -6.36
N PRO A 162 0.77 -8.64 -6.41
CA PRO A 162 -0.39 -8.73 -7.30
C PRO A 162 -1.56 -7.82 -6.88
N THR A 163 -1.52 -7.22 -5.70
CA THR A 163 -2.59 -6.40 -5.14
C THR A 163 -2.39 -4.90 -5.29
N SER A 164 -1.21 -4.47 -5.74
CA SER A 164 -0.79 -3.06 -5.77
C SER A 164 -1.74 -2.10 -6.52
N SER A 165 -2.53 -2.64 -7.47
CA SER A 165 -3.48 -1.87 -8.29
C SER A 165 -4.94 -2.35 -8.16
N LEU A 166 -5.23 -3.27 -7.22
CA LEU A 166 -6.54 -3.88 -7.05
C LEU A 166 -7.41 -3.17 -6.00
N ALA A 167 -8.73 -3.18 -6.23
CA ALA A 167 -9.70 -2.80 -5.21
C ALA A 167 -9.89 -3.94 -4.18
N ALA A 168 -10.32 -3.62 -2.96
CA ALA A 168 -10.48 -4.58 -1.87
C ALA A 168 -11.30 -5.83 -2.27
N LYS A 169 -12.37 -5.66 -3.01
CA LYS A 169 -13.21 -6.78 -3.51
C LYS A 169 -12.46 -7.72 -4.46
N ASP A 170 -11.55 -7.18 -5.27
CA ASP A 170 -10.75 -7.98 -6.20
C ASP A 170 -9.60 -8.68 -5.47
N ILE A 171 -9.06 -8.09 -4.41
CA ILE A 171 -8.08 -8.73 -3.51
C ILE A 171 -8.69 -9.97 -2.84
N GLU A 172 -9.91 -9.89 -2.31
CA GLU A 172 -10.60 -11.04 -1.73
C GLU A 172 -10.80 -12.17 -2.75
N ARG A 173 -11.14 -11.83 -4.00
CA ARG A 173 -11.28 -12.81 -5.08
C ARG A 173 -9.95 -13.48 -5.41
N LEU A 174 -8.87 -12.69 -5.48
CA LEU A 174 -7.53 -13.19 -5.71
C LEU A 174 -7.10 -14.16 -4.61
N PHE A 175 -7.34 -13.83 -3.34
CA PHE A 175 -6.99 -14.69 -2.21
C PHE A 175 -7.75 -16.02 -2.25
N LYS A 176 -9.05 -15.99 -2.54
CA LYS A 176 -9.84 -17.23 -2.73
C LYS A 176 -9.29 -18.09 -3.87
N LEU A 177 -8.90 -17.45 -4.97
CA LEU A 177 -8.29 -18.15 -6.11
C LEU A 177 -6.95 -18.78 -5.71
N VAL A 178 -6.05 -18.06 -5.06
CA VAL A 178 -4.75 -18.57 -4.60
C VAL A 178 -4.93 -19.79 -3.71
N ARG A 179 -5.87 -19.74 -2.75
CA ARG A 179 -6.19 -20.88 -1.89
C ARG A 179 -6.75 -22.07 -2.69
N THR A 180 -7.58 -21.82 -3.71
CA THR A 180 -8.09 -22.86 -4.59
C THR A 180 -6.97 -23.52 -5.40
N LEU A 181 -6.03 -22.74 -5.94
CA LEU A 181 -4.89 -23.27 -6.69
C LEU A 181 -3.94 -24.07 -5.80
N SER A 182 -3.64 -23.57 -4.61
CA SER A 182 -2.85 -24.25 -3.59
C SER A 182 -3.50 -25.62 -3.22
N SER A 183 -4.80 -25.66 -2.97
CA SER A 183 -5.51 -26.91 -2.67
C SER A 183 -5.49 -27.93 -3.82
N LYS A 184 -5.26 -27.50 -5.06
CA LYS A 184 -5.05 -28.35 -6.23
C LYS A 184 -3.58 -28.81 -6.40
N GLY A 185 -2.69 -28.46 -5.45
CA GLY A 185 -1.29 -28.86 -5.43
C GLY A 185 -0.32 -27.88 -6.11
N ILE A 186 -0.80 -26.73 -6.59
CA ILE A 186 0.07 -25.70 -7.17
C ILE A 186 0.78 -24.96 -6.02
N SER A 187 2.12 -24.94 -6.03
CA SER A 187 2.90 -24.18 -5.08
C SER A 187 2.88 -22.69 -5.45
N VAL A 188 2.60 -21.81 -4.49
CA VAL A 188 2.51 -20.37 -4.76
C VAL A 188 3.59 -19.62 -4.00
N ILE A 189 4.36 -18.79 -4.71
CA ILE A 189 5.27 -17.80 -4.10
C ILE A 189 4.58 -16.44 -4.20
N TYR A 190 4.15 -15.94 -3.06
CA TYR A 190 3.42 -14.68 -2.95
C TYR A 190 4.37 -13.58 -2.46
N ILE A 191 4.71 -12.64 -3.33
CA ILE A 191 5.59 -11.53 -2.98
C ILE A 191 4.70 -10.36 -2.56
N SER A 192 4.88 -9.90 -1.34
CA SER A 192 4.24 -8.71 -0.82
C SER A 192 5.12 -8.01 0.21
N HIS A 193 4.90 -6.73 0.37
CA HIS A 193 5.41 -5.94 1.48
C HIS A 193 4.28 -5.59 2.47
N PHE A 194 3.04 -6.01 2.20
CA PHE A 194 1.87 -5.84 3.07
C PHE A 194 1.73 -7.07 3.97
N LEU A 195 2.01 -6.90 5.26
CA LEU A 195 1.99 -8.03 6.21
C LEU A 195 0.58 -8.57 6.46
N GLU A 196 -0.43 -7.71 6.39
CA GLU A 196 -1.84 -8.13 6.47
C GLU A 196 -2.18 -9.17 5.39
N GLU A 197 -1.71 -8.96 4.15
CA GLU A 197 -1.86 -9.93 3.06
C GLU A 197 -1.10 -11.22 3.37
N VAL A 198 0.16 -11.09 3.78
CA VAL A 198 1.01 -12.22 4.15
C VAL A 198 0.33 -13.08 5.22
N LYS A 199 -0.17 -12.44 6.28
CA LYS A 199 -0.87 -13.12 7.38
C LYS A 199 -2.17 -13.80 6.93
N SER A 200 -2.87 -13.23 5.97
CA SER A 200 -4.15 -13.76 5.49
C SER A 200 -4.01 -14.90 4.49
N ILE A 201 -2.94 -14.89 3.66
CA ILE A 201 -2.85 -15.80 2.50
C ILE A 201 -1.78 -16.87 2.61
N SER A 202 -0.67 -16.64 3.33
CA SER A 202 0.46 -17.57 3.32
C SER A 202 0.42 -18.60 4.45
N ASP A 203 1.03 -19.75 4.19
CA ASP A 203 1.26 -20.80 5.18
C ASP A 203 2.60 -20.60 5.88
N ARG A 204 3.62 -20.20 5.11
CA ARG A 204 4.95 -19.83 5.60
C ARG A 204 5.45 -18.55 4.95
N TYR A 205 6.44 -17.94 5.57
CA TYR A 205 7.14 -16.77 5.04
C TYR A 205 8.65 -16.96 5.00
N THR A 206 9.30 -16.24 4.10
CA THR A 206 10.76 -16.05 4.06
C THR A 206 11.04 -14.56 3.92
N VAL A 207 11.90 -14.03 4.79
CA VAL A 207 12.30 -12.61 4.78
C VAL A 207 13.62 -12.45 4.02
N LEU A 208 13.59 -11.58 3.00
CA LEU A 208 14.79 -11.11 2.33
C LEU A 208 15.19 -9.73 2.83
N ARG A 209 16.48 -9.55 3.14
CA ARG A 209 17.09 -8.26 3.45
C ARG A 209 18.51 -8.21 2.89
N ASP A 210 18.84 -7.12 2.19
CA ASP A 210 20.18 -6.86 1.63
C ASP A 210 20.77 -8.03 0.79
N GLY A 211 19.92 -8.76 0.06
CA GLY A 211 20.27 -9.88 -0.78
C GLY A 211 20.52 -11.20 -0.04
N GLU A 212 20.06 -11.32 1.21
CA GLU A 212 20.16 -12.52 2.04
C GLU A 212 18.78 -12.94 2.57
N SER A 213 18.57 -14.25 2.77
CA SER A 213 17.42 -14.73 3.55
C SER A 213 17.78 -14.66 5.03
N VAL A 214 17.10 -13.77 5.78
CA VAL A 214 17.41 -13.44 7.19
C VAL A 214 16.48 -14.11 8.18
N GLY A 215 15.39 -14.72 7.72
CA GLY A 215 14.46 -15.47 8.55
C GLY A 215 13.41 -16.16 7.72
N ASP A 216 12.85 -17.23 8.24
CA ASP A 216 11.71 -17.97 7.70
C ASP A 216 10.91 -18.62 8.83
N GLY A 217 9.65 -18.94 8.59
CA GLY A 217 8.80 -19.58 9.62
C GLY A 217 7.38 -19.83 9.16
N ALA A 218 6.59 -20.43 10.04
CA ALA A 218 5.14 -20.57 9.86
C ALA A 218 4.46 -19.21 10.08
N THR A 219 3.63 -18.78 9.14
CA THR A 219 2.99 -17.44 9.20
C THR A 219 2.04 -17.30 10.38
N LEU A 220 1.37 -18.37 10.77
CA LEU A 220 0.45 -18.35 11.92
C LEU A 220 1.15 -18.15 13.26
N GLU A 221 2.39 -18.61 13.40
CA GLU A 221 3.16 -18.57 14.65
C GLU A 221 3.90 -17.24 14.85
N ALA A 222 4.30 -16.58 13.75
CA ALA A 222 5.03 -15.32 13.80
C ALA A 222 4.08 -14.13 14.06
N SER A 223 4.48 -13.21 14.92
CA SER A 223 3.83 -11.90 15.01
C SER A 223 4.25 -11.00 13.84
N GLU A 224 3.43 -10.00 13.50
CA GLU A 224 3.82 -9.01 12.49
C GLU A 224 5.08 -8.26 12.90
N ALA A 225 5.21 -7.96 14.19
CA ALA A 225 6.38 -7.31 14.77
C ALA A 225 7.68 -8.09 14.52
N GLU A 226 7.66 -9.41 14.66
CA GLU A 226 8.82 -10.27 14.37
C GLU A 226 9.21 -10.22 12.88
N ILE A 227 8.22 -10.30 11.98
CA ILE A 227 8.48 -10.22 10.54
C ILE A 227 9.06 -8.84 10.18
N ILE A 228 8.50 -7.76 10.73
CA ILE A 228 9.00 -6.39 10.54
C ILE A 228 10.44 -6.26 11.03
N ALA A 229 10.73 -6.74 12.24
CA ALA A 229 12.09 -6.69 12.80
C ALA A 229 13.11 -7.39 11.90
N LEU A 230 12.74 -8.53 11.32
CA LEU A 230 13.57 -9.23 10.33
C LEU A 230 13.74 -8.42 9.03
N MET A 231 12.66 -7.78 8.53
CA MET A 231 12.69 -6.99 7.29
C MET A 231 13.57 -5.75 7.43
N VAL A 232 13.41 -5.00 8.53
CA VAL A 232 14.10 -3.72 8.76
C VAL A 232 15.49 -3.94 9.39
N GLY A 233 15.67 -5.01 10.15
CA GLY A 233 16.92 -5.32 10.86
C GLY A 233 17.13 -4.50 12.13
N ARG A 234 16.05 -3.93 12.68
CA ARG A 234 16.02 -3.13 13.90
C ARG A 234 14.83 -3.53 14.74
N ASP A 235 14.84 -3.21 16.03
CA ASP A 235 13.71 -3.44 16.91
C ASP A 235 12.47 -2.66 16.46
N VAL A 236 11.31 -3.26 16.63
CA VAL A 236 10.00 -2.64 16.28
C VAL A 236 9.75 -1.37 17.09
N SER A 237 10.33 -1.24 18.28
CA SER A 237 10.31 0.00 19.07
C SER A 237 10.94 1.20 18.32
N GLU A 238 11.88 0.95 17.41
CA GLU A 238 12.44 1.99 16.54
C GLU A 238 11.54 2.34 15.34
N LEU A 239 10.52 1.52 15.06
CA LEU A 239 9.58 1.78 13.96
C LEU A 239 8.59 2.89 14.33
N TYR A 240 8.19 2.94 15.59
CA TYR A 240 7.27 3.93 16.13
C TYR A 240 8.01 4.87 17.11
N PRO A 241 8.85 5.79 16.60
CA PRO A 241 9.46 6.77 17.47
C PRO A 241 8.35 7.62 18.07
N ARG A 242 8.25 7.60 19.39
CA ARG A 242 7.28 8.35 20.14
C ARG A 242 7.98 9.08 21.27
N SER A 243 7.88 10.39 21.23
CA SER A 243 8.37 11.27 22.28
C SER A 243 7.23 11.62 23.25
N ASP A 244 7.56 12.21 24.37
CA ASP A 244 6.56 12.76 25.27
C ASP A 244 5.97 14.04 24.66
N HIS A 245 4.73 13.97 24.20
CA HIS A 245 4.01 15.12 23.69
C HIS A 245 3.42 15.95 24.82
N SER A 246 3.59 17.26 24.76
CA SER A 246 2.94 18.18 25.69
C SER A 246 1.72 18.80 25.04
N SER A 247 0.55 18.25 25.30
CA SER A 247 -0.70 18.84 24.81
C SER A 247 -1.03 20.14 25.53
N SER A 248 -1.46 21.14 24.77
CA SER A 248 -1.83 22.45 25.30
C SER A 248 -3.30 22.78 24.98
N ASP A 249 -3.58 23.94 24.39
CA ASP A 249 -4.95 24.41 24.13
C ASP A 249 -5.70 23.55 23.12
N THR A 250 -7.01 23.37 23.32
CA THR A 250 -7.90 22.72 22.36
C THR A 250 -8.04 23.59 21.11
N VAL A 251 -7.60 23.05 19.97
CA VAL A 251 -7.64 23.75 18.67
C VAL A 251 -8.77 23.28 17.77
N LEU A 252 -9.28 22.06 17.97
CA LEU A 252 -10.47 21.53 17.29
C LEU A 252 -11.42 20.93 18.32
N GLU A 253 -12.67 21.37 18.31
CA GLU A 253 -13.77 20.83 19.09
C GLU A 253 -14.92 20.46 18.16
N VAL A 254 -15.39 19.22 18.26
CA VAL A 254 -16.49 18.68 17.49
C VAL A 254 -17.55 18.17 18.45
N LYS A 255 -18.79 18.65 18.28
CA LYS A 255 -19.95 18.28 19.12
C LYS A 255 -21.08 17.72 18.28
N ASN A 256 -21.43 16.47 18.55
CA ASN A 256 -22.59 15.77 17.97
C ASN A 256 -22.65 15.89 16.44
N LEU A 257 -21.49 15.80 15.78
CA LEU A 257 -21.40 15.93 14.33
C LEU A 257 -22.03 14.73 13.64
N ALA A 258 -22.89 15.01 12.68
CA ALA A 258 -23.45 14.03 11.75
C ALA A 258 -23.25 14.50 10.30
N GLY A 259 -22.80 13.60 9.44
CA GLY A 259 -22.69 13.77 8.00
C GLY A 259 -23.94 13.28 7.26
N PHE A 260 -23.86 13.16 5.94
CA PHE A 260 -25.00 12.70 5.11
C PHE A 260 -25.34 11.23 5.36
N GLU A 261 -24.37 10.32 5.24
CA GLU A 261 -24.52 8.90 5.57
C GLU A 261 -23.83 8.57 6.88
N LYS A 262 -22.62 9.08 7.04
CA LYS A 262 -21.73 8.97 8.18
C LYS A 262 -20.88 10.25 8.31
N PRO A 263 -20.37 10.59 9.50
CA PRO A 263 -20.66 9.95 10.78
C PRO A 263 -22.14 10.13 11.15
N ARG A 264 -22.70 9.23 11.98
CA ARG A 264 -24.03 9.38 12.56
C ARG A 264 -24.01 10.24 13.82
N LEU A 265 -22.96 10.06 14.61
CA LEU A 265 -22.72 10.88 15.79
C LEU A 265 -21.21 10.82 16.12
N ALA A 266 -20.55 11.97 16.06
CA ALA A 266 -19.16 12.09 16.45
C ALA A 266 -18.95 13.32 17.34
N SER A 267 -18.25 13.12 18.45
CA SER A 267 -17.79 14.21 19.34
C SER A 267 -16.33 13.94 19.69
N LEU A 268 -15.47 14.93 19.54
CA LEU A 268 -14.04 14.85 19.88
C LEU A 268 -13.46 16.22 20.20
N GLN A 269 -12.36 16.20 20.91
CA GLN A 269 -11.50 17.36 21.13
C GLN A 269 -10.07 16.99 20.76
N LEU A 270 -9.40 17.85 20.02
CA LEU A 270 -8.01 17.72 19.62
C LEU A 270 -7.24 18.94 20.10
N ASN A 271 -6.14 18.69 20.79
CA ASN A 271 -5.31 19.71 21.39
C ASN A 271 -4.07 19.96 20.53
N ARG A 272 -3.49 21.14 20.66
CA ARG A 272 -2.19 21.46 20.06
C ARG A 272 -1.10 20.56 20.67
N GLY A 273 -0.23 20.01 19.84
CA GLY A 273 0.82 19.11 20.28
C GLY A 273 0.31 17.68 20.61
N GLU A 274 -0.88 17.32 20.13
CA GLU A 274 -1.49 16.01 20.35
C GLU A 274 -1.62 15.26 19.06
N VAL A 275 -1.39 13.93 19.11
CA VAL A 275 -1.74 12.96 18.07
C VAL A 275 -2.93 12.15 18.55
N LEU A 276 -4.11 12.44 18.02
CA LEU A 276 -5.36 11.71 18.29
C LEU A 276 -5.60 10.66 17.19
N GLY A 277 -5.75 9.40 17.56
CA GLY A 277 -6.08 8.29 16.67
C GLY A 277 -7.56 8.00 16.61
N ILE A 278 -8.07 7.64 15.42
CA ILE A 278 -9.40 7.05 15.25
C ILE A 278 -9.25 5.67 14.63
N ALA A 279 -9.49 4.64 15.44
CA ALA A 279 -9.56 3.24 15.03
C ALA A 279 -10.95 2.89 14.46
N GLY A 280 -11.04 1.81 13.68
CA GLY A 280 -12.32 1.27 13.23
C GLY A 280 -12.17 0.38 12.00
N LEU A 281 -13.18 -0.44 11.71
CA LEU A 281 -13.19 -1.30 10.54
C LEU A 281 -13.42 -0.52 9.24
N VAL A 282 -13.08 -1.12 8.10
CA VAL A 282 -13.39 -0.58 6.78
C VAL A 282 -14.90 -0.33 6.67
N GLY A 283 -15.27 0.87 6.25
CA GLY A 283 -16.67 1.30 6.17
C GLY A 283 -17.31 1.70 7.50
N ALA A 284 -16.54 1.86 8.59
CA ALA A 284 -17.06 2.33 9.88
C ALA A 284 -17.51 3.81 9.85
N GLY A 285 -17.00 4.63 8.95
CA GLY A 285 -17.31 6.05 8.82
C GLY A 285 -16.14 6.99 9.11
N ARG A 286 -14.91 6.47 9.12
CA ARG A 286 -13.68 7.22 9.46
C ARG A 286 -13.32 8.27 8.42
N THR A 287 -13.23 7.87 7.15
CA THR A 287 -12.97 8.77 6.02
C THR A 287 -14.06 9.80 5.90
N GLU A 288 -15.33 9.39 5.99
CA GLU A 288 -16.50 10.27 5.93
C GLU A 288 -16.50 11.30 7.08
N LEU A 289 -15.96 10.95 8.26
CA LEU A 289 -15.74 11.91 9.34
C LEU A 289 -14.73 12.98 8.96
N LEU A 290 -13.56 12.59 8.39
CA LEU A 290 -12.55 13.56 7.96
C LEU A 290 -13.06 14.40 6.79
N ASP A 291 -13.75 13.81 5.82
CA ASP A 291 -14.36 14.52 4.69
C ASP A 291 -15.41 15.55 5.18
N THR A 292 -16.24 15.17 6.17
CA THR A 292 -17.23 16.08 6.78
C THR A 292 -16.53 17.22 7.56
N LEU A 293 -15.45 16.92 8.31
CA LEU A 293 -14.68 17.94 9.04
C LEU A 293 -13.97 18.90 8.09
N PHE A 294 -13.43 18.39 7.00
CA PHE A 294 -12.73 19.21 6.02
C PHE A 294 -13.67 19.96 5.06
N GLY A 295 -14.97 19.56 5.02
CA GLY A 295 -15.99 20.21 4.21
C GLY A 295 -16.13 19.66 2.80
N LEU A 296 -15.65 18.45 2.55
CA LEU A 296 -15.88 17.70 1.31
C LEU A 296 -17.28 17.06 1.30
N GLU A 297 -17.76 16.66 2.47
CA GLU A 297 -19.11 16.12 2.67
C GLU A 297 -19.98 17.06 3.51
N PRO A 298 -21.30 17.13 3.27
CA PRO A 298 -22.19 18.03 3.97
C PRO A 298 -22.41 17.62 5.44
N VAL A 299 -22.41 18.61 6.33
CA VAL A 299 -22.82 18.47 7.73
C VAL A 299 -24.35 18.52 7.80
N THR A 300 -24.96 17.51 8.41
CA THR A 300 -26.41 17.48 8.64
C THR A 300 -26.80 18.01 10.01
N SER A 301 -25.98 17.81 11.03
CA SER A 301 -26.15 18.36 12.37
C SER A 301 -24.84 18.41 13.14
N GLY A 302 -24.82 19.10 14.27
CA GLY A 302 -23.66 19.25 15.14
C GLY A 302 -22.87 20.53 14.90
N GLU A 303 -21.82 20.69 15.65
CA GLU A 303 -20.97 21.89 15.65
C GLU A 303 -19.50 21.52 15.51
N VAL A 304 -18.79 22.27 14.66
CA VAL A 304 -17.34 22.19 14.51
C VAL A 304 -16.76 23.55 14.88
N ARG A 305 -15.83 23.56 15.84
CA ARG A 305 -15.11 24.75 16.26
C ARG A 305 -13.61 24.57 16.05
N ILE A 306 -12.97 25.52 15.38
CA ILE A 306 -11.53 25.57 15.12
C ILE A 306 -10.99 26.88 15.64
N GLY A 307 -10.30 26.84 16.78
CA GLY A 307 -9.86 28.04 17.48
C GLY A 307 -11.03 29.00 17.76
N SER A 308 -11.02 30.16 17.12
CA SER A 308 -12.09 31.17 17.22
C SER A 308 -13.22 31.01 16.19
N TYR A 309 -13.08 30.11 15.20
CA TYR A 309 -14.08 29.90 14.17
C TYR A 309 -15.08 28.80 14.59
N SER A 310 -16.36 29.01 14.32
CA SER A 310 -17.41 28.03 14.60
C SER A 310 -18.31 27.87 13.37
N GLY A 311 -18.69 26.62 13.08
CA GLY A 311 -19.65 26.28 12.04
C GLY A 311 -19.09 25.46 10.89
N VAL A 312 -19.97 25.25 9.91
CA VAL A 312 -19.68 24.49 8.68
C VAL A 312 -18.79 25.33 7.75
N ALA A 313 -17.88 24.69 7.07
CA ALA A 313 -16.97 25.34 6.13
C ALA A 313 -16.72 24.43 4.93
N ASP A 314 -16.47 25.04 3.78
CA ASP A 314 -15.95 24.35 2.61
C ASP A 314 -14.42 24.15 2.73
N PRO A 315 -13.79 23.35 1.87
CA PRO A 315 -12.35 23.10 1.91
C PRO A 315 -11.50 24.38 1.78
N ALA A 316 -11.93 25.37 0.99
CA ALA A 316 -11.19 26.62 0.81
C ALA A 316 -11.14 27.43 2.12
N LEU A 317 -12.26 27.45 2.83
CA LEU A 317 -12.33 28.09 4.15
C LEU A 317 -11.52 27.29 5.20
N ARG A 318 -11.52 25.94 5.16
CA ARG A 318 -10.68 25.11 6.06
C ARG A 318 -9.20 25.38 5.85
N TRP A 319 -8.73 25.50 4.62
CA TRP A 319 -7.35 25.93 4.35
C TRP A 319 -7.04 27.28 4.98
N SER A 320 -7.94 28.26 4.88
CA SER A 320 -7.76 29.58 5.51
C SER A 320 -7.79 29.54 7.04
N GLN A 321 -8.46 28.53 7.62
CA GLN A 321 -8.49 28.22 9.05
C GLN A 321 -7.28 27.36 9.49
N LYS A 322 -6.28 27.17 8.61
CA LYS A 322 -5.07 26.38 8.84
C LYS A 322 -5.34 24.90 9.15
N VAL A 323 -6.37 24.35 8.53
CA VAL A 323 -6.64 22.91 8.54
C VAL A 323 -6.26 22.33 7.19
N GLY A 324 -5.50 21.25 7.18
CA GLY A 324 -5.13 20.53 5.97
C GLY A 324 -5.42 19.05 6.09
N MET A 325 -5.67 18.41 4.95
CA MET A 325 -6.03 16.99 4.90
C MET A 325 -5.16 16.23 3.91
N VAL A 326 -4.76 15.01 4.32
CA VAL A 326 -4.22 13.97 3.45
C VAL A 326 -5.28 12.89 3.30
N SER A 327 -5.72 12.64 2.07
CA SER A 327 -6.76 11.67 1.72
C SER A 327 -6.18 10.25 1.63
N GLU A 328 -6.98 9.24 1.95
CA GLU A 328 -6.68 7.81 1.76
C GLU A 328 -6.29 7.51 0.31
N ASN A 329 -7.08 8.00 -0.66
CA ASN A 329 -6.81 7.79 -2.08
C ASN A 329 -5.94 8.91 -2.67
N ARG A 330 -4.63 8.81 -2.44
CA ARG A 330 -3.64 9.77 -2.95
C ARG A 330 -3.71 9.98 -4.46
N LYS A 331 -3.95 8.89 -5.22
CA LYS A 331 -3.90 8.90 -6.68
C LYS A 331 -5.10 9.59 -7.32
N ALA A 332 -6.28 9.45 -6.72
CA ALA A 332 -7.51 10.02 -7.29
C ALA A 332 -7.88 11.37 -6.67
N GLN A 333 -7.56 11.60 -5.39
CA GLN A 333 -8.02 12.75 -4.62
C GLN A 333 -6.88 13.57 -4.01
N GLY A 334 -5.81 12.88 -3.58
CA GLY A 334 -4.78 13.48 -2.75
C GLY A 334 -3.75 14.31 -3.51
N LEU A 335 -3.33 13.91 -4.72
CA LEU A 335 -2.22 14.50 -5.48
C LEU A 335 -2.57 14.68 -6.95
N ALA A 336 -2.10 15.75 -7.55
CA ALA A 336 -2.15 15.97 -9.00
C ALA A 336 -0.98 15.21 -9.67
N LEU A 337 -1.17 13.91 -9.95
CA LEU A 337 -0.10 13.00 -10.39
C LEU A 337 0.63 13.46 -11.65
N GLY A 338 -0.07 14.12 -12.58
CA GLY A 338 0.52 14.67 -13.81
C GLY A 338 1.31 15.97 -13.63
N LEU A 339 1.24 16.59 -12.44
CA LEU A 339 1.97 17.81 -12.14
C LEU A 339 3.28 17.49 -11.43
N SER A 340 4.18 18.47 -11.39
CA SER A 340 5.50 18.35 -10.78
C SER A 340 5.41 18.26 -9.24
N VAL A 341 6.50 17.82 -8.61
CA VAL A 341 6.68 17.88 -7.14
C VAL A 341 6.52 19.32 -6.65
N ALA A 342 7.12 20.28 -7.36
CA ALA A 342 7.02 21.70 -7.00
C ALA A 342 5.57 22.21 -7.04
N ASP A 343 4.82 21.87 -8.08
CA ASP A 343 3.41 22.27 -8.19
C ASP A 343 2.58 21.67 -7.07
N ASN A 344 2.72 20.37 -6.81
CA ASN A 344 1.96 19.70 -5.75
C ASN A 344 2.23 20.27 -4.36
N ILE A 345 3.49 20.58 -4.03
CA ILE A 345 3.85 21.15 -2.74
C ILE A 345 3.26 22.56 -2.59
N THR A 346 3.36 23.39 -3.63
CA THR A 346 3.06 24.81 -3.51
C THR A 346 1.60 25.19 -3.81
N LEU A 347 0.83 24.29 -4.43
CA LEU A 347 -0.55 24.52 -4.87
C LEU A 347 -1.46 25.19 -3.83
N PRO A 348 -1.46 24.80 -2.54
CA PRO A 348 -2.39 25.39 -1.57
C PRO A 348 -2.01 26.82 -1.15
N ASN A 349 -0.75 27.21 -1.29
CA ASN A 349 -0.29 28.53 -0.91
C ASN A 349 0.77 29.06 -1.89
N LEU A 350 0.35 29.96 -2.77
CA LEU A 350 1.22 30.58 -3.76
C LEU A 350 1.75 31.95 -3.31
N VAL A 351 1.41 32.38 -2.11
CA VAL A 351 1.86 33.66 -1.54
C VAL A 351 3.38 33.63 -1.32
N GLY A 352 4.05 34.68 -1.75
CA GLY A 352 5.53 34.78 -1.61
C GLY A 352 6.32 34.07 -2.71
N LEU A 353 5.64 33.43 -3.69
CA LEU A 353 6.30 32.80 -4.83
C LEU A 353 6.51 33.74 -6.03
N GLY A 354 6.20 35.03 -5.86
CA GLY A 354 6.37 36.10 -6.84
C GLY A 354 5.62 37.35 -6.46
N PRO A 355 5.80 38.47 -7.18
CA PRO A 355 5.13 39.73 -6.89
C PRO A 355 3.63 39.65 -7.24
N GLY A 356 2.80 40.15 -6.36
CA GLY A 356 1.34 40.18 -6.52
C GLY A 356 0.73 38.78 -6.58
N ARG A 357 0.13 38.40 -7.73
CA ARG A 357 -0.46 37.07 -7.96
C ARG A 357 0.33 36.24 -8.98
N LEU A 358 1.54 36.67 -9.31
CA LEU A 358 2.41 35.91 -10.23
C LEU A 358 3.19 34.87 -9.45
N VAL A 359 3.46 33.74 -10.07
CA VAL A 359 4.32 32.68 -9.54
C VAL A 359 5.57 32.63 -10.41
N PHE A 360 6.72 32.84 -9.79
CA PHE A 360 8.00 32.72 -10.48
C PHE A 360 8.56 31.30 -10.28
N PRO A 361 8.87 30.59 -11.37
CA PRO A 361 9.36 29.21 -11.30
C PRO A 361 10.59 29.06 -10.39
N SER A 362 11.49 30.02 -10.38
CA SER A 362 12.70 30.00 -9.52
C SER A 362 12.37 30.05 -8.04
N GLN A 363 11.37 30.84 -7.64
CA GLN A 363 10.94 30.95 -6.24
C GLN A 363 10.13 29.70 -5.83
N GLN A 364 9.31 29.18 -6.71
CA GLN A 364 8.59 27.93 -6.49
C GLN A 364 9.57 26.75 -6.31
N ILE A 365 10.59 26.65 -7.16
CA ILE A 365 11.65 25.63 -7.04
C ILE A 365 12.39 25.77 -5.71
N ALA A 366 12.78 27.00 -5.32
CA ALA A 366 13.47 27.25 -4.06
C ALA A 366 12.61 26.83 -2.84
N ALA A 367 11.33 27.21 -2.83
CA ALA A 367 10.39 26.82 -1.78
C ALA A 367 10.21 25.29 -1.69
N SER A 368 10.14 24.62 -2.85
CA SER A 368 9.98 23.16 -2.91
C SER A 368 11.24 22.42 -2.49
N ASN A 369 12.43 22.90 -2.86
CA ASN A 369 13.70 22.31 -2.45
C ASN A 369 13.86 22.31 -0.94
N ARG A 370 13.44 23.38 -0.26
CA ARG A 370 13.43 23.43 1.21
C ARG A 370 12.67 22.24 1.80
N TRP A 371 11.48 21.94 1.29
CA TRP A 371 10.66 20.84 1.78
C TRP A 371 11.20 19.46 1.39
N ILE A 372 11.85 19.35 0.22
CA ILE A 372 12.52 18.11 -0.22
C ILE A 372 13.68 17.75 0.71
N GLU A 373 14.43 18.74 1.17
CA GLU A 373 15.55 18.56 2.10
C GLU A 373 15.06 18.25 3.52
N GLU A 374 14.02 18.96 3.98
CA GLU A 374 13.49 18.86 5.33
C GLU A 374 12.71 17.55 5.54
N ILE A 375 11.90 17.15 4.55
CA ILE A 375 11.20 15.87 4.52
C ILE A 375 11.90 15.01 3.47
N PRO A 376 12.92 14.21 3.77
CA PRO A 376 13.77 13.58 2.76
C PRO A 376 12.98 12.90 1.62
N ILE A 377 12.54 13.70 0.62
CA ILE A 377 11.77 13.25 -0.54
C ILE A 377 12.77 12.81 -1.62
N LYS A 378 12.75 11.53 -1.98
CA LYS A 378 13.60 11.02 -3.05
C LYS A 378 12.96 11.31 -4.41
N CYS A 379 13.45 12.33 -5.10
CA CYS A 379 13.08 12.68 -6.48
C CYS A 379 14.33 13.08 -7.27
N GLN A 380 14.25 13.01 -8.59
CA GLN A 380 15.36 13.44 -9.48
C GLN A 380 15.48 14.97 -9.52
N SER A 381 14.35 15.66 -9.50
CA SER A 381 14.25 17.12 -9.45
C SER A 381 12.88 17.55 -8.96
N THR A 382 12.71 18.82 -8.58
CA THR A 382 11.41 19.42 -8.25
C THR A 382 10.43 19.42 -9.41
N GLN A 383 10.91 19.30 -10.65
CA GLN A 383 10.09 19.26 -11.87
C GLN A 383 9.65 17.85 -12.27
N GLN A 384 10.11 16.81 -11.55
CA GLN A 384 9.65 15.44 -11.77
C GLN A 384 8.15 15.32 -11.48
N SER A 385 7.43 14.59 -12.34
CA SER A 385 6.02 14.26 -12.10
C SER A 385 5.87 13.45 -10.80
N VAL A 386 4.88 13.82 -9.99
CA VAL A 386 4.59 13.08 -8.75
C VAL A 386 4.15 11.64 -9.04
N GLY A 387 3.53 11.41 -10.19
CA GLY A 387 3.14 10.06 -10.63
C GLY A 387 4.31 9.07 -10.73
N ASP A 388 5.53 9.57 -11.01
CA ASP A 388 6.74 8.75 -11.17
C ASP A 388 7.45 8.45 -9.83
N LEU A 389 6.95 8.98 -8.73
CA LEU A 389 7.52 8.73 -7.39
C LEU A 389 6.97 7.44 -6.78
N SER A 390 7.78 6.81 -5.93
CA SER A 390 7.28 5.72 -5.06
C SER A 390 6.18 6.20 -4.12
N GLY A 391 5.29 5.29 -3.67
CA GLY A 391 4.18 5.61 -2.78
C GLY A 391 4.61 6.36 -1.51
N GLY A 392 5.72 5.97 -0.88
CA GLY A 392 6.27 6.69 0.28
C GLY A 392 6.71 8.12 -0.03
N ASN A 393 7.31 8.36 -1.20
CA ASN A 393 7.68 9.73 -1.59
C ASN A 393 6.45 10.55 -2.00
N GLN A 394 5.43 9.97 -2.63
CA GLN A 394 4.15 10.62 -2.86
C GLN A 394 3.49 11.06 -1.54
N GLN A 395 3.52 10.22 -0.51
CA GLN A 395 3.00 10.56 0.82
C GLN A 395 3.75 11.72 1.46
N LYS A 396 5.08 11.73 1.35
CA LYS A 396 5.91 12.84 1.82
C LYS A 396 5.59 14.15 1.08
N VAL A 397 5.34 14.11 -0.23
CA VAL A 397 4.88 15.27 -1.00
C VAL A 397 3.52 15.77 -0.48
N ALA A 398 2.58 14.86 -0.16
CA ALA A 398 1.28 15.24 0.39
C ALA A 398 1.41 15.93 1.75
N ILE A 399 2.29 15.44 2.63
CA ILE A 399 2.56 16.10 3.93
C ILE A 399 3.31 17.43 3.73
N ALA A 400 4.33 17.48 2.84
CA ALA A 400 5.06 18.70 2.51
C ALA A 400 4.12 19.81 2.01
N ARG A 401 3.08 19.46 1.25
CA ARG A 401 2.03 20.39 0.82
C ARG A 401 1.30 21.02 2.00
N LEU A 402 0.97 20.24 3.04
CA LEU A 402 0.31 20.76 4.25
C LEU A 402 1.25 21.72 5.00
N LEU A 403 2.51 21.36 5.11
CA LEU A 403 3.51 22.19 5.80
C LEU A 403 3.84 23.48 5.04
N HIS A 404 3.85 23.43 3.70
CA HIS A 404 3.99 24.63 2.88
C HIS A 404 2.82 25.61 3.05
N ALA A 405 1.62 25.08 3.27
CA ALA A 405 0.43 25.89 3.56
C ALA A 405 0.40 26.41 5.03
N ASP A 406 1.38 26.04 5.86
CA ASP A 406 1.47 26.41 7.27
C ASP A 406 0.19 26.05 8.06
N VAL A 407 -0.29 24.82 7.91
CA VAL A 407 -1.46 24.33 8.65
C VAL A 407 -1.12 24.10 10.13
N ASP A 408 -2.10 24.31 11.02
CA ASP A 408 -2.00 24.02 12.45
C ASP A 408 -2.65 22.68 12.81
N ILE A 409 -3.63 22.23 12.03
CA ILE A 409 -4.36 20.98 12.22
C ILE A 409 -4.15 20.10 10.98
N LEU A 410 -3.62 18.91 11.17
CA LEU A 410 -3.43 17.90 10.12
C LEU A 410 -4.47 16.79 10.30
N LEU A 411 -5.30 16.59 9.28
CA LEU A 411 -6.21 15.46 9.16
C LEU A 411 -5.56 14.41 8.25
N LEU A 412 -5.18 13.26 8.79
CA LEU A 412 -4.43 12.23 8.07
C LEU A 412 -5.27 10.96 7.94
N ASP A 413 -5.75 10.69 6.73
CA ASP A 413 -6.52 9.49 6.42
C ASP A 413 -5.62 8.40 5.88
N GLU A 414 -5.46 7.31 6.64
CA GLU A 414 -4.62 6.15 6.33
C GLU A 414 -3.20 6.57 5.84
N PRO A 415 -2.45 7.37 6.62
CA PRO A 415 -1.25 8.06 6.13
C PRO A 415 -0.13 7.12 5.68
N THR A 416 -0.16 5.85 6.06
CA THR A 416 0.88 4.88 5.72
C THR A 416 0.36 3.73 4.86
N ARG A 417 -0.87 3.82 4.37
CA ARG A 417 -1.44 2.79 3.50
C ARG A 417 -0.73 2.73 2.14
N GLY A 418 -0.35 1.52 1.74
CA GLY A 418 0.26 1.28 0.43
C GLY A 418 1.68 1.85 0.29
N ILE A 419 2.43 1.93 1.38
CA ILE A 419 3.85 2.28 1.38
C ILE A 419 4.67 1.22 2.10
N ASP A 420 5.94 1.10 1.75
CA ASP A 420 6.87 0.15 2.36
C ASP A 420 7.19 0.49 3.82
N VAL A 421 7.67 -0.52 4.59
CA VAL A 421 7.90 -0.40 6.04
C VAL A 421 8.92 0.69 6.38
N GLY A 422 9.99 0.84 5.59
CA GLY A 422 10.99 1.89 5.81
C GLY A 422 10.41 3.29 5.59
N SER A 423 9.52 3.46 4.61
CA SER A 423 8.77 4.70 4.40
C SER A 423 7.77 4.97 5.53
N LYS A 424 7.09 3.93 6.08
CA LYS A 424 6.21 4.08 7.25
C LYS A 424 6.96 4.68 8.44
N ALA A 425 8.11 4.11 8.81
CA ALA A 425 8.93 4.62 9.92
C ALA A 425 9.30 6.10 9.76
N GLN A 426 9.60 6.54 8.52
CA GLN A 426 9.91 7.94 8.25
C GLN A 426 8.69 8.85 8.40
N ILE A 427 7.50 8.38 8.03
CA ILE A 427 6.25 9.13 8.22
C ILE A 427 5.91 9.23 9.71
N TYR A 428 6.05 8.15 10.48
CA TYR A 428 5.81 8.19 11.94
C TYR A 428 6.76 9.15 12.65
N LYS A 429 8.05 9.11 12.28
CA LYS A 429 9.01 10.07 12.81
C LYS A 429 8.64 11.51 12.46
N LEU A 430 8.13 11.76 11.26
CA LEU A 430 7.68 13.09 10.86
C LEU A 430 6.46 13.53 11.67
N ILE A 431 5.49 12.64 11.89
CA ILE A 431 4.31 12.91 12.72
C ILE A 431 4.71 13.27 14.15
N ASP A 432 5.60 12.49 14.76
CA ASP A 432 6.14 12.75 16.10
C ASP A 432 6.83 14.14 16.19
N LEU A 433 7.71 14.44 15.23
CA LEU A 433 8.38 15.74 15.17
C LEU A 433 7.41 16.94 15.00
N LEU A 434 6.35 16.74 14.23
CA LEU A 434 5.32 17.77 14.00
C LEU A 434 4.47 18.00 15.26
N ALA A 435 4.19 16.94 16.03
CA ALA A 435 3.45 17.05 17.28
C ALA A 435 4.26 17.76 18.36
N ILE A 436 5.58 17.52 18.44
CA ILE A 436 6.47 18.20 19.39
C ILE A 436 6.70 19.66 19.00
N GLY A 437 6.85 19.93 17.70
CA GLY A 437 7.36 21.19 17.20
C GLY A 437 8.87 21.35 17.41
N ASP A 438 9.40 22.52 17.10
CA ASP A 438 10.80 22.88 17.30
C ASP A 438 10.95 24.36 17.65
N ALA A 439 12.19 24.86 17.77
CA ALA A 439 12.47 26.26 18.11
C ALA A 439 11.89 27.27 17.08
N TYR A 440 11.49 26.83 15.91
CA TYR A 440 10.99 27.67 14.81
C TYR A 440 9.54 27.33 14.40
N ARG A 441 8.97 26.23 14.94
CA ARG A 441 7.63 25.75 14.62
C ARG A 441 6.86 25.38 15.86
N GLU A 442 5.67 25.93 15.97
CA GLU A 442 4.73 25.52 17.00
C GLU A 442 4.30 24.07 16.80
N PRO A 443 4.05 23.33 17.90
CA PRO A 443 3.46 22.01 17.85
C PRO A 443 2.18 21.99 17.02
N LYS A 444 2.03 20.97 16.18
CA LYS A 444 0.81 20.77 15.36
C LYS A 444 -0.16 19.83 16.07
N ALA A 445 -1.44 19.99 15.78
CA ALA A 445 -2.49 19.08 16.21
C ALA A 445 -2.76 18.07 15.10
N ILE A 446 -2.72 16.78 15.38
CA ILE A 446 -2.75 15.73 14.37
C ILE A 446 -3.88 14.76 14.68
N LEU A 447 -4.80 14.61 13.75
CA LEU A 447 -5.86 13.60 13.78
C LEU A 447 -5.53 12.53 12.75
N ILE A 448 -5.27 11.31 13.21
CA ILE A 448 -4.95 10.15 12.36
C ILE A 448 -6.12 9.20 12.35
N VAL A 449 -6.54 8.81 11.17
CA VAL A 449 -7.49 7.71 10.95
C VAL A 449 -6.73 6.54 10.36
N SER A 450 -6.83 5.36 10.98
CA SER A 450 -6.16 4.15 10.47
C SER A 450 -6.97 2.89 10.77
N SER A 451 -6.92 1.93 9.84
CA SER A 451 -7.38 0.55 10.04
C SER A 451 -6.29 -0.33 10.66
N TYR A 452 -5.04 0.12 10.64
CA TYR A 452 -3.90 -0.61 11.17
C TYR A 452 -3.65 -0.25 12.63
N LEU A 453 -4.15 -1.10 13.55
CA LEU A 453 -4.14 -0.84 14.99
C LEU A 453 -2.74 -0.63 15.59
N PRO A 454 -1.68 -1.38 15.19
CA PRO A 454 -0.33 -1.13 15.68
C PRO A 454 0.19 0.29 15.39
N GLU A 455 -0.21 0.90 14.26
CA GLU A 455 0.12 2.30 13.94
C GLU A 455 -0.44 3.25 14.98
N LEU A 456 -1.73 3.10 15.34
CA LEU A 456 -2.39 3.96 16.32
C LEU A 456 -1.80 3.76 17.71
N LEU A 457 -1.59 2.51 18.12
CA LEU A 457 -0.99 2.19 19.42
C LEU A 457 0.44 2.71 19.55
N GLY A 458 1.19 2.75 18.44
CA GLY A 458 2.58 3.20 18.42
C GLY A 458 2.77 4.71 18.27
N THR A 459 1.79 5.44 17.70
CA THR A 459 1.99 6.85 17.32
C THR A 459 1.06 7.84 18.03
N CYS A 460 -0.09 7.39 18.56
CA CYS A 460 -1.11 8.27 19.11
C CYS A 460 -1.00 8.45 20.63
N ASP A 461 -1.44 9.60 21.14
CA ASP A 461 -1.55 9.88 22.57
C ASP A 461 -2.85 9.37 23.14
N ARG A 462 -3.95 9.56 22.39
CA ARG A 462 -5.28 9.05 22.71
C ARG A 462 -5.88 8.39 21.46
N ILE A 463 -6.77 7.44 21.69
CA ILE A 463 -7.47 6.73 20.62
C ILE A 463 -8.98 6.74 20.92
N ALA A 464 -9.77 7.09 19.89
CA ALA A 464 -11.20 6.86 19.83
C ALA A 464 -11.51 5.75 18.82
N VAL A 465 -12.65 5.10 18.96
CA VAL A 465 -13.06 4.01 18.04
C VAL A 465 -14.33 4.41 17.30
N MET A 466 -14.28 4.31 15.97
CA MET A 466 -15.43 4.50 15.10
C MET A 466 -16.05 3.15 14.79
N SER A 467 -17.31 2.98 15.16
CA SER A 467 -18.11 1.79 14.83
C SER A 467 -19.47 2.18 14.27
N ARG A 468 -19.78 1.73 13.04
CA ARG A 468 -21.09 1.94 12.37
C ARG A 468 -21.53 3.42 12.30
N GLY A 469 -20.59 4.36 12.22
CA GLY A 469 -20.84 5.79 12.17
C GLY A 469 -20.91 6.49 13.53
N TYR A 470 -20.67 5.78 14.61
CA TYR A 470 -20.62 6.34 15.98
C TYR A 470 -19.18 6.36 16.47
N LEU A 471 -18.75 7.52 16.99
CA LEU A 471 -17.43 7.70 17.55
C LEU A 471 -17.49 7.54 19.07
N SER A 472 -16.63 6.68 19.63
CA SER A 472 -16.49 6.54 21.09
C SER A 472 -15.76 7.75 21.70
N GLU A 473 -15.75 7.84 23.02
CA GLU A 473 -14.87 8.76 23.73
C GLU A 473 -13.39 8.39 23.50
N ALA A 474 -12.55 9.41 23.34
CA ALA A 474 -11.12 9.22 23.19
C ALA A 474 -10.46 8.95 24.54
N ARG A 475 -9.75 7.82 24.66
CA ARG A 475 -9.04 7.40 25.87
C ARG A 475 -7.52 7.41 25.63
N PRO A 476 -6.69 7.57 26.68
CA PRO A 476 -5.25 7.41 26.59
C PRO A 476 -4.84 6.10 25.90
N VAL A 477 -3.79 6.12 25.09
CA VAL A 477 -3.31 4.91 24.40
C VAL A 477 -2.92 3.80 25.37
N SER A 478 -2.48 4.14 26.60
CA SER A 478 -2.17 3.19 27.67
C SER A 478 -3.35 2.32 28.10
N ASP A 479 -4.57 2.77 27.84
CA ASP A 479 -5.81 2.08 28.23
C ASP A 479 -6.30 1.10 27.14
N TRP A 480 -5.53 0.96 26.06
CA TRP A 480 -5.86 0.13 24.92
C TRP A 480 -4.81 -0.94 24.64
N ASP A 481 -5.27 -2.12 24.32
CA ASP A 481 -4.51 -3.12 23.57
C ASP A 481 -5.19 -3.41 22.21
N GLU A 482 -4.51 -4.15 21.37
CA GLU A 482 -5.01 -4.47 20.03
C GLU A 482 -6.34 -5.24 20.05
N HIS A 483 -6.50 -6.14 21.01
CA HIS A 483 -7.73 -6.93 21.17
C HIS A 483 -8.92 -6.06 21.61
N GLN A 484 -8.70 -5.15 22.56
CA GLN A 484 -9.72 -4.20 23.03
C GLN A 484 -10.16 -3.25 21.92
N LEU A 485 -9.21 -2.69 21.14
CA LEU A 485 -9.52 -1.86 20.00
C LEU A 485 -10.33 -2.62 18.95
N MET A 486 -9.97 -3.86 18.66
CA MET A 486 -10.72 -4.69 17.72
C MET A 486 -12.13 -4.99 18.22
N ALA A 487 -12.29 -5.34 19.51
CA ALA A 487 -13.59 -5.62 20.12
C ALA A 487 -14.51 -4.40 20.05
N ALA A 488 -13.99 -3.21 20.38
CA ALA A 488 -14.72 -1.95 20.28
C ALA A 488 -15.11 -1.61 18.82
N ALA A 489 -14.21 -1.84 17.85
CA ALA A 489 -14.45 -1.61 16.44
C ALA A 489 -15.58 -2.50 15.86
N ILE A 490 -15.70 -3.74 16.36
CA ILE A 490 -16.77 -4.67 15.99
C ILE A 490 -18.11 -4.27 16.67
N GLY A 491 -18.06 -3.45 17.73
CA GLY A 491 -19.24 -3.02 18.48
C GLY A 491 -19.68 -4.03 19.53
N GLN A 492 -18.75 -4.77 20.15
CA GLN A 492 -18.98 -5.71 21.24
C GLN A 492 -18.76 -5.10 22.64
N GLU A 493 -18.51 -3.80 22.76
CA GLU A 493 -18.53 -3.14 24.06
C GLU A 493 -19.99 -3.00 24.56
N GLN A 494 -20.23 -3.53 25.76
CA GLN A 494 -21.45 -3.41 26.54
C GLN A 494 -21.61 -2.00 27.13
#